data_5479a1ce394a55f0be05dd1e06b0f229
#
_entry.id   5479a1ce394a55f0be05dd1e06b0f229
#
_cell.length_a   1.000
_cell.length_b   1.000
_cell.length_c   1.000
_cell.angle_alpha   90.00
_cell.angle_beta   90.00
_cell.angle_gamma   90.00
#
_symmetry.space_group_name_H-M   'P 1'
#
loop_
_entity.id
_entity.type
_entity.pdbx_description
1 polymer ?
#
loop_
_entity_poly.entity_id
_entity_poly.type
_entity_poly.pdbx_seq_one_letter_code
_entity_poly.pdbx_strand_id
1 'polypeptide(L)'
;MPKLVIHQEKVEDPQVLVDICPFGAMEEKDGKLSINAACKMCKLCVKKGPAGAVEYVEDEKKEEIDKSQWNGIAVYVDHVDGEIHPVTYELIGKARELASKIDHPVYALFMGNNISDKAEELLHYGVDKVFVYDFPELARFKIESYTSVFEDFIKKHQPCAILTGATTVGRQLAPRVAARMKTGLTADCTILEMDENTDLSQIRPAFGGNLSLIHI
;
A
#
# COMPACT_ATOMS: atom_id res chain seq x y z
N MET A 1 -6.40 8.05 -12.40
CA MET A 1 -5.26 8.95 -12.70
C MET A 1 -5.80 10.21 -13.33
N PRO A 2 -5.37 11.40 -12.88
CA PRO A 2 -5.86 12.64 -13.45
C PRO A 2 -5.56 12.68 -14.96
N LYS A 3 -6.47 13.23 -15.72
CA LYS A 3 -6.35 13.29 -17.18
C LYS A 3 -6.73 14.65 -17.71
N LEU A 4 -6.15 15.01 -18.84
CA LEU A 4 -6.59 16.14 -19.64
C LEU A 4 -7.55 15.62 -20.74
N VAL A 5 -8.69 16.21 -20.82
CA VAL A 5 -9.69 15.93 -21.86
C VAL A 5 -9.72 17.09 -22.85
N ILE A 6 -9.59 16.80 -24.14
CA ILE A 6 -9.67 17.81 -25.20
C ILE A 6 -11.08 17.76 -25.78
N HIS A 7 -11.76 18.88 -25.74
CA HIS A 7 -13.05 19.09 -26.38
C HIS A 7 -12.82 19.63 -27.79
N GLN A 8 -12.69 18.74 -28.76
CA GLN A 8 -12.33 19.05 -30.14
C GLN A 8 -13.26 20.08 -30.77
N GLU A 9 -14.52 20.07 -30.38
CA GLU A 9 -15.55 20.99 -30.86
C GLU A 9 -15.38 22.45 -30.39
N LYS A 10 -14.51 22.67 -29.39
CA LYS A 10 -14.17 23.98 -28.83
C LYS A 10 -12.79 24.47 -29.25
N VAL A 11 -12.10 23.70 -30.07
CA VAL A 11 -10.79 24.04 -30.60
C VAL A 11 -10.99 24.67 -31.97
N GLU A 12 -10.92 26.02 -32.00
CA GLU A 12 -11.02 26.77 -33.27
C GLU A 12 -9.71 26.71 -34.07
N ASP A 13 -8.56 26.83 -33.37
CA ASP A 13 -7.24 26.76 -33.97
C ASP A 13 -6.35 25.80 -33.11
N PRO A 14 -6.07 24.60 -33.61
CA PRO A 14 -5.22 23.63 -32.91
C PRO A 14 -3.81 24.15 -32.64
N GLN A 15 -3.26 24.99 -33.53
CA GLN A 15 -1.89 25.47 -33.42
C GLN A 15 -1.66 26.28 -32.13
N VAL A 16 -2.66 27.02 -31.67
CA VAL A 16 -2.60 27.79 -30.43
C VAL A 16 -2.28 26.89 -29.22
N LEU A 17 -2.89 25.72 -29.15
CA LEU A 17 -2.68 24.76 -28.05
C LEU A 17 -1.34 24.02 -28.18
N VAL A 18 -0.88 23.79 -29.42
CA VAL A 18 0.46 23.23 -29.67
C VAL A 18 1.54 24.20 -29.19
N ASP A 19 1.42 25.49 -29.53
CA ASP A 19 2.41 26.54 -29.20
C ASP A 19 2.45 26.86 -27.69
N ILE A 20 1.31 26.72 -26.99
CA ILE A 20 1.23 26.91 -25.53
C ILE A 20 1.99 25.82 -24.75
N CYS A 21 2.16 24.63 -25.35
CA CYS A 21 2.75 23.49 -24.65
C CYS A 21 4.30 23.55 -24.64
N PRO A 22 4.96 23.90 -23.51
CA PRO A 22 6.42 24.00 -23.46
C PRO A 22 7.13 22.67 -23.56
N PHE A 23 6.39 21.55 -23.49
CA PHE A 23 6.93 20.19 -23.52
C PHE A 23 6.69 19.49 -24.87
N GLY A 24 6.10 20.18 -25.86
CA GLY A 24 5.73 19.57 -27.14
C GLY A 24 4.80 18.37 -27.02
N ALA A 25 3.96 18.36 -25.96
CA ALA A 25 3.07 17.24 -25.68
C ALA A 25 1.71 17.33 -26.38
N MET A 26 1.39 18.47 -27.00
CA MET A 26 0.22 18.65 -27.83
C MET A 26 0.61 18.45 -29.29
N GLU A 27 -0.10 17.60 -30.00
CA GLU A 27 0.13 17.28 -31.41
C GLU A 27 -1.17 17.37 -32.19
N GLU A 28 -1.12 17.94 -33.36
CA GLU A 28 -2.21 17.87 -34.32
C GLU A 28 -1.97 16.73 -35.30
N LYS A 29 -2.94 15.85 -35.45
CA LYS A 29 -2.97 14.77 -36.44
C LYS A 29 -4.34 14.70 -37.07
N ASP A 30 -4.40 14.78 -38.36
CA ASP A 30 -5.64 14.68 -39.15
C ASP A 30 -6.74 15.68 -38.70
N GLY A 31 -6.35 16.90 -38.38
CA GLY A 31 -7.24 17.95 -37.88
C GLY A 31 -7.76 17.76 -36.46
N LYS A 32 -7.18 16.83 -35.71
CA LYS A 32 -7.51 16.60 -34.28
C LYS A 32 -6.31 16.78 -33.40
N LEU A 33 -6.54 17.45 -32.28
CA LEU A 33 -5.52 17.56 -31.21
C LEU A 33 -5.44 16.27 -30.40
N SER A 34 -4.23 15.88 -30.09
CA SER A 34 -3.92 14.76 -29.20
C SER A 34 -2.83 15.12 -28.20
N ILE A 35 -2.78 14.39 -27.08
CA ILE A 35 -1.78 14.56 -26.05
C ILE A 35 -0.89 13.32 -26.06
N ASN A 36 0.42 13.53 -26.24
CA ASN A 36 1.38 12.45 -26.23
C ASN A 36 1.99 12.21 -24.84
N ALA A 37 2.85 11.20 -24.72
CA ALA A 37 3.49 10.78 -23.46
C ALA A 37 4.45 11.83 -22.83
N ALA A 38 4.82 12.90 -23.55
CA ALA A 38 5.65 13.97 -23.00
C ALA A 38 4.88 14.92 -22.06
N CYS A 39 3.55 14.76 -21.93
CA CYS A 39 2.73 15.60 -21.08
C CYS A 39 3.12 15.51 -19.60
N LYS A 40 3.49 16.64 -18.99
CA LYS A 40 3.83 16.77 -17.59
C LYS A 40 2.66 17.21 -16.71
N MET A 41 1.43 17.22 -17.24
CA MET A 41 0.22 17.64 -16.50
C MET A 41 0.33 19.02 -15.85
N CYS A 42 1.08 19.94 -16.46
CA CYS A 42 1.35 21.30 -15.93
C CYS A 42 0.15 22.25 -15.97
N LYS A 43 -0.95 21.86 -16.58
CA LYS A 43 -2.22 22.61 -16.71
C LYS A 43 -2.10 23.95 -17.46
N LEU A 44 -1.00 24.22 -18.19
CA LEU A 44 -0.84 25.46 -18.93
C LEU A 44 -1.86 25.58 -20.07
N CYS A 45 -2.14 24.48 -20.78
CA CYS A 45 -3.14 24.42 -21.83
C CYS A 45 -4.57 24.69 -21.31
N VAL A 46 -4.86 24.35 -20.06
CA VAL A 46 -6.15 24.65 -19.41
C VAL A 46 -6.24 26.14 -19.03
N LYS A 47 -5.13 26.73 -18.53
CA LYS A 47 -5.09 28.10 -18.01
C LYS A 47 -4.96 29.16 -19.10
N LYS A 48 -4.20 28.87 -20.18
CA LYS A 48 -3.84 29.84 -21.23
C LYS A 48 -4.48 29.52 -22.58
N GLY A 49 -5.04 28.32 -22.75
CA GLY A 49 -5.74 27.92 -23.96
C GLY A 49 -7.15 28.52 -24.07
N PRO A 50 -7.83 28.30 -25.21
CA PRO A 50 -9.22 28.69 -25.40
C PRO A 50 -10.12 28.12 -24.30
N ALA A 51 -11.07 28.91 -23.82
CA ALA A 51 -11.92 28.56 -22.69
C ALA A 51 -12.69 27.24 -22.94
N GLY A 52 -12.46 26.26 -22.10
CA GLY A 52 -13.13 24.96 -22.18
C GLY A 52 -12.64 24.03 -23.29
N ALA A 53 -11.60 24.40 -24.06
CA ALA A 53 -11.02 23.52 -25.08
C ALA A 53 -10.24 22.35 -24.46
N VAL A 54 -9.61 22.57 -23.32
CA VAL A 54 -8.93 21.53 -22.55
C VAL A 54 -9.41 21.57 -21.12
N GLU A 55 -9.89 20.45 -20.62
CA GLU A 55 -10.36 20.29 -19.26
C GLU A 55 -9.43 19.35 -18.47
N TYR A 56 -9.11 19.74 -17.25
CA TYR A 56 -8.39 18.88 -16.32
C TYR A 56 -9.41 18.14 -15.45
N VAL A 57 -9.54 16.86 -15.68
CA VAL A 57 -10.40 15.98 -14.90
C VAL A 57 -9.55 15.35 -13.82
N GLU A 58 -9.82 15.72 -12.58
CA GLU A 58 -9.27 15.02 -11.43
C GLU A 58 -9.92 13.64 -11.34
N ASP A 59 -9.17 12.66 -10.86
CA ASP A 59 -9.80 11.40 -10.46
C ASP A 59 -10.90 11.72 -9.46
N GLU A 60 -12.01 10.99 -9.57
CA GLU A 60 -12.97 10.94 -8.47
C GLU A 60 -12.18 10.76 -7.19
N LYS A 61 -12.39 11.64 -6.20
CA LYS A 61 -11.77 11.51 -4.88
C LYS A 61 -12.00 10.05 -4.48
N LYS A 62 -10.92 9.30 -4.29
CA LYS A 62 -11.06 7.99 -3.66
C LYS A 62 -11.85 8.23 -2.38
N GLU A 63 -12.91 7.45 -2.18
CA GLU A 63 -13.63 7.47 -0.91
C GLU A 63 -12.58 7.38 0.20
N GLU A 64 -12.53 8.39 1.05
CA GLU A 64 -11.62 8.40 2.18
C GLU A 64 -11.99 7.21 3.04
N ILE A 65 -11.06 6.29 3.23
CA ILE A 65 -11.27 5.12 4.08
C ILE A 65 -11.52 5.64 5.49
N ASP A 66 -12.63 5.24 6.10
CA ASP A 66 -12.88 5.53 7.49
C ASP A 66 -11.87 4.79 8.37
N LYS A 67 -10.81 5.49 8.75
CA LYS A 67 -9.71 4.94 9.55
C LYS A 67 -10.16 4.48 10.94
N SER A 68 -11.29 4.98 11.45
CA SER A 68 -11.79 4.61 12.77
C SER A 68 -12.18 3.13 12.88
N GLN A 69 -12.44 2.48 11.76
CA GLN A 69 -12.76 1.05 11.70
C GLN A 69 -11.50 0.16 11.72
N TRP A 70 -10.33 0.75 11.48
CA TRP A 70 -9.06 0.02 11.38
C TRP A 70 -8.27 0.17 12.67
N ASN A 71 -8.16 -0.92 13.42
CA ASN A 71 -7.59 -0.91 14.75
C ASN A 71 -6.57 -2.05 14.92
N GLY A 72 -5.43 -1.73 15.53
CA GLY A 72 -4.38 -2.68 15.85
C GLY A 72 -3.30 -2.80 14.77
N ILE A 73 -2.11 -3.15 15.21
CA ILE A 73 -0.97 -3.44 14.36
C ILE A 73 -0.74 -4.95 14.36
N ALA A 74 -0.81 -5.57 13.19
CA ALA A 74 -0.63 -7.00 13.04
C ALA A 74 0.82 -7.35 12.66
N VAL A 75 1.31 -8.46 13.19
CA VAL A 75 2.58 -9.07 12.81
C VAL A 75 2.30 -10.44 12.20
N TYR A 76 2.78 -10.67 11.00
CA TYR A 76 2.79 -12.00 10.43
C TYR A 76 3.84 -12.86 11.12
N VAL A 77 3.42 -14.00 11.68
CA VAL A 77 4.30 -14.96 12.33
C VAL A 77 4.92 -15.87 11.28
N ASP A 78 6.19 -15.64 11.00
CA ASP A 78 6.96 -16.53 10.12
C ASP A 78 7.50 -17.71 10.89
N HIS A 79 7.41 -18.90 10.33
CA HIS A 79 7.83 -20.14 10.98
C HIS A 79 8.17 -21.24 9.96
N VAL A 80 8.91 -22.23 10.42
CA VAL A 80 9.14 -23.49 9.72
C VAL A 80 8.70 -24.63 10.63
N ASP A 81 7.71 -25.40 10.21
CA ASP A 81 7.15 -26.54 10.98
C ASP A 81 6.78 -26.15 12.43
N GLY A 82 6.25 -24.94 12.62
CA GLY A 82 5.86 -24.38 13.91
C GLY A 82 7.01 -23.74 14.70
N GLU A 83 8.27 -23.89 14.30
CA GLU A 83 9.39 -23.17 14.90
C GLU A 83 9.38 -21.72 14.42
N ILE A 84 9.08 -20.80 15.35
CA ILE A 84 8.92 -19.37 15.05
C ILE A 84 10.26 -18.76 14.67
N HIS A 85 10.29 -18.08 13.53
CA HIS A 85 11.50 -17.41 13.06
C HIS A 85 11.82 -16.20 13.95
N PRO A 86 13.09 -15.96 14.34
CA PRO A 86 13.49 -14.86 15.23
C PRO A 86 13.01 -13.47 14.80
N VAL A 87 12.93 -13.21 13.49
CA VAL A 87 12.42 -11.95 12.95
C VAL A 87 11.00 -11.60 13.46
N THR A 88 10.19 -12.59 13.77
CA THR A 88 8.85 -12.39 14.32
C THR A 88 8.90 -11.65 15.64
N TYR A 89 9.80 -12.00 16.53
CA TYR A 89 9.95 -11.35 17.83
C TYR A 89 10.46 -9.91 17.70
N GLU A 90 11.36 -9.67 16.75
CA GLU A 90 11.83 -8.31 16.44
C GLU A 90 10.68 -7.44 15.92
N LEU A 91 9.85 -7.99 15.03
CA LEU A 91 8.66 -7.29 14.51
C LEU A 91 7.61 -7.04 15.58
N ILE A 92 7.41 -7.96 16.52
CA ILE A 92 6.51 -7.76 17.68
C ILE A 92 7.03 -6.58 18.54
N GLY A 93 8.34 -6.53 18.81
CA GLY A 93 8.94 -5.40 19.50
C GLY A 93 8.68 -4.07 18.79
N LYS A 94 8.84 -4.04 17.47
CA LYS A 94 8.56 -2.84 16.68
C LYS A 94 7.06 -2.51 16.61
N ALA A 95 6.21 -3.50 16.48
CA ALA A 95 4.75 -3.31 16.49
C ALA A 95 4.27 -2.67 17.80
N ARG A 96 4.83 -3.10 18.95
CA ARG A 96 4.53 -2.51 20.27
C ARG A 96 4.96 -1.04 20.36
N GLU A 97 6.14 -0.71 19.85
CA GLU A 97 6.63 0.67 19.81
C GLU A 97 5.67 1.56 18.99
N LEU A 98 5.25 1.09 17.80
CA LEU A 98 4.33 1.82 16.94
C LEU A 98 2.92 1.93 17.55
N ALA A 99 2.41 0.83 18.10
CA ALA A 99 1.08 0.73 18.71
C ALA A 99 0.94 1.64 19.94
N SER A 100 2.00 1.80 20.73
CA SER A 100 2.01 2.67 21.91
C SER A 100 1.79 4.15 21.57
N LYS A 101 2.09 4.59 20.34
CA LYS A 101 1.88 5.97 19.91
C LYS A 101 0.43 6.30 19.59
N ILE A 102 -0.36 5.29 19.25
CA ILE A 102 -1.75 5.43 18.82
C ILE A 102 -2.74 4.71 19.75
N ASP A 103 -2.27 4.14 20.85
CA ASP A 103 -3.06 3.35 21.82
C ASP A 103 -3.83 2.20 21.16
N HIS A 104 -3.19 1.50 20.24
CA HIS A 104 -3.75 0.36 19.54
C HIS A 104 -3.19 -0.97 20.04
N PRO A 105 -3.95 -2.08 19.96
CA PRO A 105 -3.46 -3.40 20.31
C PRO A 105 -2.48 -3.96 19.26
N VAL A 106 -1.63 -4.88 19.70
CA VAL A 106 -0.75 -5.66 18.83
C VAL A 106 -1.33 -7.03 18.60
N TYR A 107 -1.44 -7.41 17.34
CA TYR A 107 -1.96 -8.70 16.89
C TYR A 107 -0.85 -9.56 16.30
N ALA A 108 -0.93 -10.86 16.46
CA ALA A 108 -0.13 -11.82 15.73
C ALA A 108 -1.03 -12.67 14.84
N LEU A 109 -0.66 -12.81 13.57
CA LEU A 109 -1.32 -13.72 12.62
C LEU A 109 -0.43 -14.94 12.42
N PHE A 110 -0.87 -16.07 12.97
CA PHE A 110 -0.15 -17.34 12.93
C PHE A 110 -0.91 -18.34 12.08
N MET A 111 -0.30 -18.78 10.99
CA MET A 111 -0.90 -19.65 9.99
C MET A 111 -0.03 -20.88 9.77
N GLY A 112 -0.61 -22.08 9.88
CA GLY A 112 0.14 -23.31 9.71
C GLY A 112 -0.72 -24.56 9.95
N ASN A 113 -0.07 -25.64 10.33
CA ASN A 113 -0.71 -26.89 10.74
C ASN A 113 -0.06 -27.41 12.02
N ASN A 114 -0.88 -27.80 12.98
CA ASN A 114 -0.46 -28.23 14.31
C ASN A 114 0.39 -27.18 15.04
N ILE A 115 -0.03 -25.91 15.00
CA ILE A 115 0.69 -24.76 15.55
C ILE A 115 0.02 -24.15 16.79
N SER A 116 -1.18 -24.60 17.12
CA SER A 116 -1.99 -23.97 18.17
C SER A 116 -1.30 -23.95 19.53
N ASP A 117 -0.56 -24.99 19.88
CA ASP A 117 0.18 -25.09 21.15
C ASP A 117 1.32 -24.06 21.27
N LYS A 118 1.83 -23.56 20.12
CA LYS A 118 2.91 -22.58 20.07
C LYS A 118 2.42 -21.13 20.08
N ALA A 119 1.12 -20.92 19.86
CA ALA A 119 0.54 -19.59 19.82
C ALA A 119 0.61 -18.88 21.18
N GLU A 120 0.54 -19.64 22.28
CA GLU A 120 0.60 -19.08 23.64
C GLU A 120 1.94 -18.40 23.94
N GLU A 121 3.03 -18.92 23.36
CA GLU A 121 4.35 -18.32 23.51
C GLU A 121 4.37 -16.86 23.08
N LEU A 122 3.68 -16.50 22.00
CA LEU A 122 3.65 -15.14 21.47
C LEU A 122 3.04 -14.13 22.43
N LEU A 123 2.11 -14.55 23.29
CA LEU A 123 1.50 -13.67 24.30
C LEU A 123 2.52 -13.17 25.32
N HIS A 124 3.56 -13.96 25.62
CA HIS A 124 4.63 -13.57 26.54
C HIS A 124 5.52 -12.44 25.98
N TYR A 125 5.47 -12.18 24.67
CA TYR A 125 6.25 -11.11 24.04
C TYR A 125 5.46 -9.80 23.92
N GLY A 126 4.25 -9.72 24.50
CA GLY A 126 3.42 -8.52 24.54
C GLY A 126 2.54 -8.34 23.30
N VAL A 127 2.08 -9.44 22.76
CA VAL A 127 0.99 -9.50 21.80
C VAL A 127 -0.32 -9.58 22.56
N ASP A 128 -1.29 -8.73 22.21
CA ASP A 128 -2.59 -8.70 22.87
C ASP A 128 -3.52 -9.82 22.42
N LYS A 129 -3.43 -10.20 21.14
CA LYS A 129 -4.22 -11.30 20.56
C LYS A 129 -3.42 -12.04 19.51
N VAL A 130 -3.49 -13.38 19.54
CA VAL A 130 -2.96 -14.26 18.51
C VAL A 130 -4.12 -14.86 17.72
N PHE A 131 -4.14 -14.60 16.42
CA PHE A 131 -5.11 -15.19 15.50
C PHE A 131 -4.47 -16.41 14.84
N VAL A 132 -4.95 -17.57 15.22
CA VAL A 132 -4.40 -18.86 14.75
C VAL A 132 -5.27 -19.43 13.65
N TYR A 133 -4.67 -19.71 12.51
CA TYR A 133 -5.27 -20.45 11.41
C TYR A 133 -4.52 -21.78 11.28
N ASP A 134 -5.04 -22.78 11.98
CA ASP A 134 -4.42 -24.12 12.10
C ASP A 134 -5.19 -25.12 11.23
N PHE A 135 -4.72 -25.36 10.02
CA PHE A 135 -5.37 -26.23 9.03
C PHE A 135 -4.36 -27.09 8.28
N PRO A 136 -4.70 -28.36 7.94
CA PRO A 136 -3.82 -29.23 7.16
C PRO A 136 -3.36 -28.64 5.82
N GLU A 137 -4.19 -27.81 5.17
CA GLU A 137 -3.90 -27.14 3.91
C GLU A 137 -2.76 -26.11 4.03
N LEU A 138 -2.49 -25.65 5.25
CA LEU A 138 -1.43 -24.70 5.57
C LEU A 138 -0.14 -25.36 6.06
N ALA A 139 -0.06 -26.72 6.07
CA ALA A 139 1.12 -27.45 6.48
C ALA A 139 2.37 -27.11 5.67
N ARG A 140 2.20 -26.65 4.44
CA ARG A 140 3.28 -26.15 3.58
C ARG A 140 2.89 -24.82 2.99
N PHE A 141 3.87 -23.92 2.86
CA PHE A 141 3.63 -22.64 2.22
C PHE A 141 3.12 -22.83 0.79
N LYS A 142 1.90 -22.35 0.56
CA LYS A 142 1.28 -22.19 -0.76
C LYS A 142 0.75 -20.78 -0.84
N ILE A 143 1.23 -20.01 -1.79
CA ILE A 143 0.95 -18.58 -1.90
C ILE A 143 -0.55 -18.27 -1.92
N GLU A 144 -1.35 -19.08 -2.62
CA GLU A 144 -2.79 -18.84 -2.74
C GLU A 144 -3.53 -19.10 -1.43
N SER A 145 -3.22 -20.21 -0.73
CA SER A 145 -3.85 -20.56 0.55
C SER A 145 -3.52 -19.51 1.62
N TYR A 146 -2.24 -19.15 1.73
CA TYR A 146 -1.79 -18.14 2.69
C TYR A 146 -2.37 -16.76 2.39
N THR A 147 -2.43 -16.36 1.11
CA THR A 147 -3.05 -15.09 0.71
C THR A 147 -4.55 -15.07 1.06
N SER A 148 -5.26 -16.18 0.90
CA SER A 148 -6.68 -16.24 1.22
C SER A 148 -6.93 -16.13 2.72
N VAL A 149 -6.09 -16.74 3.55
CA VAL A 149 -6.14 -16.58 5.02
C VAL A 149 -5.85 -15.14 5.43
N PHE A 150 -4.83 -14.53 4.83
CA PHE A 150 -4.51 -13.13 5.08
C PHE A 150 -5.67 -12.20 4.73
N GLU A 151 -6.31 -12.43 3.59
CA GLU A 151 -7.48 -11.65 3.17
C GLU A 151 -8.65 -11.79 4.16
N ASP A 152 -8.92 -13.02 4.62
CA ASP A 152 -9.95 -13.29 5.63
C ASP A 152 -9.65 -12.55 6.94
N PHE A 153 -8.41 -12.64 7.41
CA PHE A 153 -7.94 -11.94 8.60
C PHE A 153 -8.11 -10.43 8.47
N ILE A 154 -7.64 -9.83 7.37
CA ILE A 154 -7.73 -8.37 7.16
C ILE A 154 -9.20 -7.91 7.13
N LYS A 155 -10.06 -8.63 6.44
CA LYS A 155 -11.48 -8.28 6.34
C LYS A 155 -12.21 -8.39 7.68
N LYS A 156 -11.86 -9.36 8.53
CA LYS A 156 -12.51 -9.57 9.83
C LYS A 156 -12.01 -8.66 10.93
N HIS A 157 -10.72 -8.36 10.93
CA HIS A 157 -10.05 -7.71 12.07
C HIS A 157 -9.53 -6.30 11.76
N GLN A 158 -9.50 -5.91 10.49
CA GLN A 158 -9.17 -4.57 10.01
C GLN A 158 -7.96 -3.92 10.71
N PRO A 159 -6.77 -4.56 10.70
CA PRO A 159 -5.58 -3.95 11.28
C PRO A 159 -5.17 -2.70 10.49
N CYS A 160 -4.77 -1.62 11.16
CA CYS A 160 -4.33 -0.39 10.50
C CYS A 160 -2.97 -0.53 9.81
N ALA A 161 -2.13 -1.45 10.29
CA ALA A 161 -0.85 -1.79 9.68
C ALA A 161 -0.52 -3.28 9.87
N ILE A 162 0.25 -3.84 8.93
CA ILE A 162 0.74 -5.22 9.01
C ILE A 162 2.24 -5.23 8.79
N LEU A 163 2.98 -5.84 9.71
CA LEU A 163 4.41 -6.04 9.60
C LEU A 163 4.71 -7.48 9.18
N THR A 164 5.58 -7.63 8.19
CA THR A 164 5.99 -8.93 7.66
C THR A 164 7.50 -8.98 7.55
N GLY A 165 8.12 -10.05 8.01
CA GLY A 165 9.56 -10.26 7.90
C GLY A 165 10.02 -10.36 6.45
N ALA A 166 11.23 -9.87 6.15
CA ALA A 166 11.83 -9.94 4.82
C ALA A 166 12.45 -11.32 4.53
N THR A 167 11.81 -12.38 4.99
CA THR A 167 12.17 -13.79 4.74
C THR A 167 11.78 -14.22 3.34
N THR A 168 12.15 -15.43 2.95
CA THR A 168 11.76 -15.99 1.66
C THR A 168 10.24 -16.07 1.51
N VAL A 169 9.52 -16.44 2.56
CA VAL A 169 8.05 -16.51 2.58
C VAL A 169 7.45 -15.10 2.55
N GLY A 170 7.90 -14.22 3.45
CA GLY A 170 7.37 -12.86 3.55
C GLY A 170 7.54 -12.04 2.27
N ARG A 171 8.70 -12.17 1.59
CA ARG A 171 8.95 -11.50 0.30
C ARG A 171 8.04 -11.98 -0.83
N GLN A 172 7.50 -13.18 -0.75
CA GLN A 172 6.53 -13.68 -1.72
C GLN A 172 5.09 -13.32 -1.31
N LEU A 173 4.77 -13.45 -0.03
CA LEU A 173 3.42 -13.29 0.50
C LEU A 173 2.98 -11.83 0.54
N ALA A 174 3.80 -10.93 1.10
CA ALA A 174 3.41 -9.53 1.31
C ALA A 174 3.01 -8.80 0.01
N PRO A 175 3.75 -8.90 -1.12
CA PRO A 175 3.34 -8.27 -2.37
C PRO A 175 2.04 -8.85 -2.94
N ARG A 176 1.82 -10.15 -2.76
CA ARG A 176 0.59 -10.81 -3.22
C ARG A 176 -0.62 -10.32 -2.45
N VAL A 177 -0.50 -10.23 -1.12
CA VAL A 177 -1.56 -9.69 -0.25
C VAL A 177 -1.82 -8.22 -0.56
N ALA A 178 -0.77 -7.40 -0.67
CA ALA A 178 -0.91 -5.98 -0.97
C ALA A 178 -1.63 -5.74 -2.31
N ALA A 179 -1.27 -6.49 -3.36
CA ALA A 179 -1.94 -6.41 -4.66
C ALA A 179 -3.42 -6.82 -4.58
N ARG A 180 -3.73 -7.88 -3.82
CA ARG A 180 -5.10 -8.40 -3.66
C ARG A 180 -5.98 -7.44 -2.87
N MET A 181 -5.42 -6.81 -1.84
CA MET A 181 -6.12 -5.82 -1.00
C MET A 181 -6.07 -4.40 -1.58
N LYS A 182 -5.34 -4.18 -2.68
CA LYS A 182 -5.10 -2.86 -3.31
C LYS A 182 -4.53 -1.84 -2.33
N THR A 183 -3.66 -2.30 -1.43
CA THR A 183 -2.98 -1.47 -0.43
C THR A 183 -1.52 -1.23 -0.78
N GLY A 184 -0.91 -0.25 -0.12
CA GLY A 184 0.52 0.03 -0.26
C GLY A 184 1.40 -1.05 0.39
N LEU A 185 2.60 -1.20 -0.13
CA LEU A 185 3.65 -2.03 0.44
C LEU A 185 5.00 -1.36 0.25
N THR A 186 5.78 -1.31 1.32
CA THR A 186 7.18 -0.88 1.24
C THR A 186 8.08 -2.00 1.75
N ALA A 187 9.01 -2.42 0.91
CA ALA A 187 10.00 -3.43 1.27
C ALA A 187 11.31 -2.77 1.74
N ASP A 188 12.07 -3.52 2.54
CA ASP A 188 13.40 -3.15 3.01
C ASP A 188 13.43 -1.82 3.78
N CYS A 189 12.41 -1.59 4.61
CA CYS A 189 12.33 -0.42 5.49
C CYS A 189 13.39 -0.53 6.60
N THR A 190 14.09 0.58 6.85
CA THR A 190 15.06 0.70 7.96
C THR A 190 14.47 1.45 9.15
N ILE A 191 13.50 2.33 8.91
CA ILE A 191 12.80 3.07 9.96
C ILE A 191 11.30 2.99 9.69
N LEU A 192 10.54 2.75 10.74
CA LEU A 192 9.09 2.79 10.75
C LEU A 192 8.64 3.75 11.86
N GLU A 193 7.78 4.68 11.52
CA GLU A 193 7.19 5.65 12.45
C GLU A 193 5.69 5.70 12.26
N MET A 194 4.97 5.89 13.35
CA MET A 194 3.51 6.00 13.36
C MET A 194 3.13 7.39 13.84
N ASP A 195 2.24 8.06 13.10
CA ASP A 195 1.66 9.32 13.49
C ASP A 195 0.36 9.10 14.28
N GLU A 196 -0.09 10.12 15.01
CA GLU A 196 -1.32 10.06 15.83
C GLU A 196 -2.60 9.78 14.99
N ASN A 197 -2.58 10.09 13.71
CA ASN A 197 -3.67 9.83 12.77
C ASN A 197 -3.62 8.43 12.13
N THR A 198 -2.79 7.52 12.67
CA THR A 198 -2.57 6.14 12.19
C THR A 198 -1.84 6.02 10.85
N ASP A 199 -1.19 7.08 10.35
CA ASP A 199 -0.37 7.02 9.16
C ASP A 199 1.00 6.40 9.47
N LEU A 200 1.34 5.35 8.77
CA LEU A 200 2.63 4.68 8.90
C LEU A 200 3.63 5.27 7.91
N SER A 201 4.60 6.00 8.43
CA SER A 201 5.78 6.46 7.69
C SER A 201 6.83 5.34 7.60
N GLN A 202 7.27 5.07 6.40
CA GLN A 202 8.18 3.96 6.09
C GLN A 202 9.39 4.52 5.36
N ILE A 203 10.56 4.43 5.98
CA ILE A 203 11.81 4.95 5.42
C ILE A 203 12.68 3.79 4.96
N ARG A 204 13.10 3.84 3.72
CA ARG A 204 14.01 2.86 3.12
C ARG A 204 15.20 3.55 2.46
N PRO A 205 16.37 2.92 2.40
CA PRO A 205 17.50 3.42 1.64
C PRO A 205 17.15 3.49 0.14
N ALA A 206 17.60 4.55 -0.51
CA ALA A 206 17.51 4.73 -1.94
C ALA A 206 18.84 5.29 -2.48
N PHE A 207 19.05 5.24 -3.78
CA PHE A 207 20.23 5.81 -4.40
C PHE A 207 20.33 7.32 -4.11
N GLY A 208 21.35 7.72 -3.35
CA GLY A 208 21.60 9.11 -2.98
C GLY A 208 20.88 9.62 -1.74
N GLY A 209 20.25 8.75 -0.93
CA GLY A 209 19.60 9.15 0.32
C GLY A 209 18.55 8.16 0.82
N ASN A 210 17.63 8.66 1.63
CA ASN A 210 16.48 7.90 2.13
C ASN A 210 15.19 8.35 1.43
N LEU A 211 14.33 7.40 1.12
CA LEU A 211 12.99 7.64 0.61
C LEU A 211 11.99 7.37 1.73
N SER A 212 11.22 8.40 2.09
CA SER A 212 10.10 8.28 3.02
C SER A 212 8.81 8.09 2.24
N LEU A 213 8.00 7.11 2.63
CA LEU A 213 6.71 6.79 2.03
C LEU A 213 5.65 6.77 3.14
N ILE A 214 4.54 7.43 2.90
CA ILE A 214 3.35 7.37 3.73
C ILE A 214 2.26 6.70 2.91
N HIS A 215 1.71 5.62 3.41
CA HIS A 215 0.58 4.94 2.80
C HIS A 215 -0.72 5.43 3.47
N ILE A 216 -1.52 6.08 2.66
CA ILE A 216 -2.84 6.58 3.03
C ILE A 216 -3.89 5.61 2.49
#